data_05cb2bab213d5cba2f96cef37d9772be
#
_entry.id   05cb2bab213d5cba2f96cef37d9772be
#
_cell.length_a   1.000
_cell.length_b   1.000
_cell.length_c   1.000
_cell.angle_alpha   90.00
_cell.angle_beta   90.00
_cell.angle_gamma   90.00
#
_symmetry.space_group_name_H-M   'P 1'
#
loop_
_entity.id
_entity.type
_entity.pdbx_description
1 polymer ?
#
loop_
_entity_poly.entity_id
_entity_poly.type
_entity_poly.pdbx_seq_one_letter_code
_entity_poly.pdbx_strand_id
1 'polypeptide(L)'
;MTRVTKLIVLLAVVSIPLVTVSQSNSPQNPVEISGEPRHHPKFENEYVRIWDVTVPAGDTTLWHAHRNDNVVVSFGDVNLRIETLGSDTVERPWKFGEVRFTKATYVHRAMNIGKTDFHNFTIELLKPPAGATLTKEPGREPVIENERIRVFRVSLEPGQSGPMHTHTVPLVAIALTAAELEVTTKGKDQPERVSRPVGNVLWRSEPVTHSIKNIGKSKYEGVDIEFK
;
A
#
# COMPACT_ATOMS: atom_id res chain seq x y z
N MET A 1 -25.66 -68.62 -57.90
CA MET A 1 -26.34 -67.45 -57.26
C MET A 1 -25.92 -67.33 -55.80
N THR A 2 -24.90 -66.51 -55.54
CA THR A 2 -24.28 -66.40 -54.22
C THR A 2 -24.85 -65.15 -53.56
N ARG A 3 -25.61 -65.31 -52.44
CA ARG A 3 -26.13 -64.21 -51.62
C ARG A 3 -25.02 -63.69 -50.72
N VAL A 4 -24.68 -62.40 -50.89
CA VAL A 4 -23.79 -61.63 -49.97
C VAL A 4 -24.64 -60.98 -48.89
N THR A 5 -24.49 -61.44 -47.65
CA THR A 5 -25.13 -60.82 -46.47
C THR A 5 -24.28 -59.63 -46.00
N LYS A 6 -24.81 -58.43 -46.13
CA LYS A 6 -24.16 -57.21 -45.57
C LYS A 6 -24.37 -57.18 -44.07
N LEU A 7 -23.30 -57.22 -43.32
CA LEU A 7 -23.29 -56.97 -41.86
C LEU A 7 -23.26 -55.44 -41.62
N ILE A 8 -24.29 -54.88 -41.01
CA ILE A 8 -24.35 -53.50 -40.58
C ILE A 8 -23.85 -53.45 -39.14
N VAL A 9 -22.67 -52.90 -38.95
CA VAL A 9 -22.11 -52.59 -37.61
C VAL A 9 -22.64 -51.23 -37.16
N LEU A 10 -23.51 -51.24 -36.16
CA LEU A 10 -24.01 -50.01 -35.49
C LEU A 10 -22.97 -49.57 -34.46
N LEU A 11 -22.24 -48.47 -34.75
CA LEU A 11 -21.37 -47.82 -33.76
C LEU A 11 -22.24 -46.97 -32.83
N ALA A 12 -22.40 -47.37 -31.57
CA ALA A 12 -23.01 -46.56 -30.54
C ALA A 12 -22.00 -45.51 -30.07
N VAL A 13 -22.25 -44.24 -30.39
CA VAL A 13 -21.49 -43.09 -29.83
C VAL A 13 -21.97 -42.85 -28.42
N VAL A 14 -21.16 -43.24 -27.43
CA VAL A 14 -21.39 -42.91 -26.02
C VAL A 14 -20.85 -41.50 -25.81
N SER A 15 -21.73 -40.50 -25.72
CA SER A 15 -21.39 -39.16 -25.30
C SER A 15 -21.19 -39.12 -23.79
N ILE A 16 -19.93 -39.02 -23.35
CA ILE A 16 -19.58 -38.76 -21.94
C ILE A 16 -19.79 -37.26 -21.70
N PRO A 17 -20.67 -36.82 -20.77
CA PRO A 17 -20.78 -35.41 -20.44
C PRO A 17 -19.49 -34.94 -19.81
N LEU A 18 -18.89 -33.89 -20.37
CA LEU A 18 -17.75 -33.20 -19.79
C LEU A 18 -18.27 -32.44 -18.56
N VAL A 19 -18.05 -32.99 -17.36
CA VAL A 19 -18.30 -32.30 -16.11
C VAL A 19 -17.17 -31.25 -15.96
N THR A 20 -17.45 -30.01 -16.33
CA THR A 20 -16.59 -28.89 -15.96
C THR A 20 -16.72 -28.65 -14.46
N VAL A 21 -15.77 -29.18 -13.69
CA VAL A 21 -15.60 -28.80 -12.29
C VAL A 21 -15.06 -27.38 -12.31
N SER A 22 -15.95 -26.41 -12.11
CA SER A 22 -15.55 -25.05 -11.76
C SER A 22 -14.90 -25.13 -10.37
N GLN A 23 -13.56 -25.12 -10.33
CA GLN A 23 -12.85 -24.94 -9.08
C GLN A 23 -13.19 -23.54 -8.57
N SER A 24 -14.04 -23.47 -7.55
CA SER A 24 -14.22 -22.23 -6.78
C SER A 24 -12.86 -21.92 -6.15
N ASN A 25 -12.20 -20.86 -6.60
CA ASN A 25 -10.94 -20.34 -6.02
C ASN A 25 -11.18 -19.67 -4.65
N SER A 26 -12.20 -20.09 -3.90
CA SER A 26 -12.45 -19.61 -2.56
C SER A 26 -11.35 -20.11 -1.63
N PRO A 27 -10.64 -19.21 -0.92
CA PRO A 27 -9.63 -19.61 0.05
C PRO A 27 -10.29 -20.43 1.15
N GLN A 28 -9.77 -21.64 1.40
CA GLN A 28 -10.34 -22.50 2.44
C GLN A 28 -10.15 -21.92 3.85
N ASN A 29 -9.11 -21.11 4.09
CA ASN A 29 -8.87 -20.38 5.34
C ASN A 29 -7.93 -19.17 5.08
N PRO A 30 -8.43 -17.95 4.89
CA PRO A 30 -7.57 -16.77 4.85
C PRO A 30 -6.94 -16.54 6.22
N VAL A 31 -5.67 -16.15 6.24
CA VAL A 31 -5.00 -15.75 7.48
C VAL A 31 -5.33 -14.29 7.80
N GLU A 32 -5.20 -13.88 9.05
CA GLU A 32 -5.15 -12.46 9.39
C GLU A 32 -3.87 -11.84 8.83
N ILE A 33 -3.86 -10.53 8.57
CA ILE A 33 -2.68 -9.82 8.02
C ILE A 33 -1.41 -10.11 8.86
N SER A 34 -1.54 -10.22 10.17
CA SER A 34 -0.44 -10.56 11.08
C SER A 34 0.11 -11.98 10.92
N GLY A 35 -0.62 -12.86 10.27
CA GLY A 35 -0.23 -14.23 9.95
C GLY A 35 0.30 -14.39 8.52
N GLU A 36 0.28 -13.33 7.71
CA GLU A 36 0.82 -13.36 6.35
C GLU A 36 2.35 -13.15 6.38
N PRO A 37 3.16 -14.11 5.89
CA PRO A 37 4.61 -14.11 6.13
C PRO A 37 5.40 -12.94 5.53
N ARG A 38 4.83 -12.22 4.55
CA ARG A 38 5.48 -11.08 3.88
C ARG A 38 5.19 -9.74 4.55
N HIS A 39 4.31 -9.73 5.57
CA HIS A 39 3.96 -8.56 6.36
C HIS A 39 4.78 -8.55 7.66
N HIS A 40 5.84 -7.75 7.70
CA HIS A 40 6.70 -7.63 8.87
C HIS A 40 6.31 -6.40 9.70
N PRO A 41 6.12 -6.53 11.03
CA PRO A 41 5.81 -5.38 11.88
C PRO A 41 6.91 -4.31 11.78
N LYS A 42 6.52 -3.06 11.51
CA LYS A 42 7.42 -1.90 11.39
C LYS A 42 7.24 -0.90 12.51
N PHE A 43 5.99 -0.56 12.80
CA PHE A 43 5.62 0.43 13.82
C PHE A 43 4.17 0.18 14.25
N GLU A 44 3.86 0.38 15.52
CA GLU A 44 2.49 0.29 16.04
C GLU A 44 2.29 1.23 17.22
N ASN A 45 1.10 1.86 17.26
CA ASN A 45 0.56 2.56 18.40
C ASN A 45 -0.98 2.41 18.43
N GLU A 46 -1.68 3.17 19.29
CA GLU A 46 -3.13 3.07 19.39
C GLU A 46 -3.89 3.53 18.14
N TYR A 47 -3.27 4.32 17.23
CA TYR A 47 -3.90 4.91 16.05
C TYR A 47 -3.60 4.16 14.77
N VAL A 48 -2.40 3.62 14.64
CA VAL A 48 -1.91 2.99 13.40
C VAL A 48 -1.05 1.77 13.67
N ARG A 49 -1.08 0.82 12.73
CA ARG A 49 -0.10 -0.26 12.61
C ARG A 49 0.49 -0.23 11.22
N ILE A 50 1.81 -0.25 11.12
CA ILE A 50 2.55 -0.22 9.85
C ILE A 50 3.25 -1.55 9.65
N TRP A 51 2.99 -2.17 8.51
CA TRP A 51 3.64 -3.37 8.02
C TRP A 51 4.65 -3.00 6.94
N ASP A 52 5.85 -3.53 7.04
CA ASP A 52 6.88 -3.52 6.00
C ASP A 52 6.68 -4.77 5.16
N VAL A 53 6.27 -4.60 3.90
CA VAL A 53 5.82 -5.69 3.05
C VAL A 53 6.72 -5.82 1.83
N THR A 54 7.23 -7.04 1.59
CA THR A 54 7.98 -7.35 0.37
C THR A 54 7.43 -8.61 -0.28
N VAL A 55 6.96 -8.46 -1.52
CA VAL A 55 6.54 -9.59 -2.38
C VAL A 55 7.54 -9.72 -3.53
N PRO A 56 8.41 -10.73 -3.52
CA PRO A 56 9.39 -10.95 -4.59
C PRO A 56 8.75 -11.06 -5.98
N ALA A 57 9.52 -10.76 -7.03
CA ALA A 57 9.09 -10.93 -8.41
C ALA A 57 8.64 -12.38 -8.68
N GLY A 58 7.45 -12.56 -9.22
CA GLY A 58 6.83 -13.86 -9.49
C GLY A 58 6.18 -14.54 -8.29
N ASP A 59 6.27 -13.95 -7.08
CA ASP A 59 5.73 -14.54 -5.86
C ASP A 59 4.32 -13.98 -5.53
N THR A 60 3.65 -14.62 -4.57
CA THR A 60 2.26 -14.32 -4.19
C THR A 60 2.12 -14.33 -2.67
N THR A 61 1.39 -13.36 -2.11
CA THR A 61 0.96 -13.42 -0.70
C THR A 61 -0.01 -14.58 -0.47
N LEU A 62 -0.13 -15.04 0.74
CA LEU A 62 -1.27 -15.86 1.14
C LEU A 62 -2.58 -15.07 0.98
N TRP A 63 -3.71 -15.79 0.89
CA TRP A 63 -5.00 -15.16 1.11
C TRP A 63 -5.06 -14.63 2.54
N HIS A 64 -5.26 -13.33 2.70
CA HIS A 64 -5.28 -12.69 4.02
C HIS A 64 -6.36 -11.62 4.13
N ALA A 65 -6.78 -11.36 5.37
CA ALA A 65 -7.87 -10.45 5.70
C ALA A 65 -7.34 -9.12 6.20
N HIS A 66 -7.89 -8.03 5.65
CA HIS A 66 -7.75 -6.67 6.17
C HIS A 66 -9.01 -6.27 6.93
N ARG A 67 -8.90 -6.10 8.25
CA ARG A 67 -10.00 -5.75 9.14
C ARG A 67 -10.16 -4.25 9.34
N ASN A 68 -9.11 -3.49 9.04
CA ASN A 68 -9.05 -2.04 9.20
C ASN A 68 -8.91 -1.36 7.83
N ASP A 69 -9.41 -0.12 7.74
CA ASP A 69 -9.06 0.75 6.63
C ASP A 69 -7.54 0.83 6.54
N ASN A 70 -7.00 0.89 5.34
CA ASN A 70 -5.55 0.92 5.18
C ASN A 70 -5.08 1.82 4.05
N VAL A 71 -3.83 2.23 4.19
CA VAL A 71 -3.09 2.99 3.19
C VAL A 71 -1.87 2.20 2.77
N VAL A 72 -1.68 2.00 1.47
CA VAL A 72 -0.48 1.37 0.93
C VAL A 72 0.39 2.43 0.27
N VAL A 73 1.68 2.46 0.63
CA VAL A 73 2.70 3.36 0.07
C VAL A 73 3.76 2.52 -0.62
N SER A 74 3.91 2.67 -1.95
CA SER A 74 4.85 1.89 -2.75
C SER A 74 6.25 2.50 -2.78
N PHE A 75 7.29 1.67 -2.65
CA PHE A 75 8.70 2.06 -2.78
C PHE A 75 9.30 1.80 -4.16
N GLY A 76 8.50 1.33 -5.12
CA GLY A 76 9.00 1.04 -6.47
C GLY A 76 7.89 0.86 -7.51
N ASP A 77 8.33 0.76 -8.76
CA ASP A 77 7.44 0.44 -9.87
C ASP A 77 7.27 -1.08 -9.96
N VAL A 78 6.02 -1.56 -10.00
CA VAL A 78 5.69 -2.98 -10.10
C VAL A 78 4.33 -3.18 -10.77
N ASN A 79 4.10 -4.36 -11.34
CA ASN A 79 2.78 -4.78 -11.79
C ASN A 79 2.25 -5.90 -10.88
N LEU A 80 1.06 -5.70 -10.34
CA LEU A 80 0.40 -6.67 -9.48
C LEU A 80 -0.87 -7.21 -10.12
N ARG A 81 -1.11 -8.52 -9.93
CA ARG A 81 -2.42 -9.12 -10.06
C ARG A 81 -3.00 -9.26 -8.66
N ILE A 82 -4.16 -8.66 -8.44
CA ILE A 82 -4.86 -8.66 -7.15
C ILE A 82 -6.15 -9.44 -7.31
N GLU A 83 -6.30 -10.47 -6.52
CA GLU A 83 -7.51 -11.25 -6.42
C GLU A 83 -8.17 -10.93 -5.08
N THR A 84 -9.41 -10.45 -5.13
CA THR A 84 -10.20 -10.10 -3.94
C THR A 84 -11.43 -11.01 -3.88
N LEU A 85 -11.71 -11.59 -2.73
CA LEU A 85 -12.84 -12.48 -2.56
C LEU A 85 -14.16 -11.77 -2.88
N GLY A 86 -14.95 -12.36 -3.77
CA GLY A 86 -16.22 -11.77 -4.22
C GLY A 86 -16.09 -10.61 -5.21
N SER A 87 -14.91 -10.41 -5.80
CA SER A 87 -14.65 -9.37 -6.81
C SER A 87 -13.87 -9.94 -7.98
N ASP A 88 -13.89 -9.22 -9.10
CA ASP A 88 -13.07 -9.57 -10.26
C ASP A 88 -11.57 -9.41 -9.96
N THR A 89 -10.77 -10.25 -10.59
CA THR A 89 -9.30 -10.13 -10.56
C THR A 89 -8.88 -8.86 -11.32
N VAL A 90 -7.99 -8.08 -10.72
CA VAL A 90 -7.49 -6.83 -11.29
C VAL A 90 -5.98 -6.90 -11.46
N GLU A 91 -5.50 -6.62 -12.67
CA GLU A 91 -4.08 -6.34 -12.93
C GLU A 91 -3.87 -4.85 -13.05
N ARG A 92 -2.91 -4.32 -12.29
CA ARG A 92 -2.59 -2.90 -12.36
C ARG A 92 -1.16 -2.58 -11.94
N PRO A 93 -0.57 -1.54 -12.57
CA PRO A 93 0.73 -1.04 -12.14
C PRO A 93 0.62 -0.29 -10.82
N TRP A 94 1.72 -0.33 -10.08
CA TRP A 94 2.05 0.60 -9.01
C TRP A 94 3.27 1.40 -9.43
N LYS A 95 3.35 2.64 -9.00
CA LYS A 95 4.47 3.53 -9.24
C LYS A 95 5.21 3.86 -7.95
N PHE A 96 6.49 4.20 -8.07
CA PHE A 96 7.27 4.71 -6.95
C PHE A 96 6.54 5.86 -6.26
N GLY A 97 6.37 5.75 -4.94
CA GLY A 97 5.69 6.71 -4.10
C GLY A 97 4.19 6.85 -4.35
N GLU A 98 3.58 5.95 -5.10
CA GLU A 98 2.12 5.90 -5.21
C GLU A 98 1.50 5.51 -3.88
N VAL A 99 0.40 6.19 -3.54
CA VAL A 99 -0.36 5.95 -2.32
C VAL A 99 -1.78 5.57 -2.68
N ARG A 100 -2.32 4.54 -2.04
CA ARG A 100 -3.72 4.11 -2.22
C ARG A 100 -4.36 3.89 -0.87
N PHE A 101 -5.60 4.35 -0.73
CA PHE A 101 -6.47 4.07 0.41
C PHE A 101 -7.46 2.97 0.02
N THR A 102 -7.70 2.03 0.94
CA THR A 102 -8.69 0.98 0.78
C THR A 102 -9.51 0.86 2.07
N LYS A 103 -10.84 0.84 1.92
CA LYS A 103 -11.75 0.59 3.05
C LYS A 103 -11.64 -0.83 3.56
N ALA A 104 -11.88 -0.96 4.85
CA ALA A 104 -11.88 -2.23 5.57
C ALA A 104 -12.86 -3.26 5.03
N THR A 105 -12.65 -4.39 5.43
CA THR A 105 -13.24 -5.71 5.44
C THR A 105 -13.22 -6.32 4.06
N TYR A 106 -12.01 -6.71 3.66
CA TYR A 106 -11.81 -7.51 2.46
C TYR A 106 -10.76 -8.60 2.69
N VAL A 107 -10.86 -9.64 1.89
CA VAL A 107 -9.91 -10.75 1.84
C VAL A 107 -9.31 -10.78 0.45
N HIS A 108 -7.99 -10.77 0.37
CA HIS A 108 -7.30 -10.79 -0.92
C HIS A 108 -5.98 -11.54 -0.88
N ARG A 109 -5.40 -11.74 -2.05
CA ARG A 109 -4.00 -12.04 -2.27
C ARG A 109 -3.44 -11.16 -3.39
N ALA A 110 -2.17 -10.84 -3.31
CA ALA A 110 -1.46 -10.06 -4.31
C ALA A 110 -0.32 -10.89 -4.92
N MET A 111 -0.35 -11.07 -6.22
CA MET A 111 0.72 -11.71 -6.99
C MET A 111 1.55 -10.64 -7.66
N ASN A 112 2.84 -10.65 -7.44
CA ASN A 112 3.78 -9.80 -8.16
C ASN A 112 4.08 -10.40 -9.55
N ILE A 113 3.41 -9.85 -10.58
CA ILE A 113 3.62 -10.26 -11.98
C ILE A 113 4.66 -9.38 -12.69
N GLY A 114 5.34 -8.51 -11.94
CA GLY A 114 6.44 -7.67 -12.42
C GLY A 114 7.79 -8.39 -12.42
N LYS A 115 8.85 -7.60 -12.64
CA LYS A 115 10.24 -8.09 -12.70
C LYS A 115 11.09 -7.63 -11.50
N THR A 116 10.53 -6.77 -10.66
CA THR A 116 11.17 -6.22 -9.46
C THR A 116 10.34 -6.59 -8.25
N ASP A 117 10.93 -6.64 -7.07
CA ASP A 117 10.22 -6.87 -5.83
C ASP A 117 9.20 -5.75 -5.57
N PHE A 118 8.03 -6.09 -5.08
CA PHE A 118 7.07 -5.14 -4.58
C PHE A 118 7.35 -4.85 -3.11
N HIS A 119 8.07 -3.76 -2.86
CA HIS A 119 8.26 -3.23 -1.52
C HIS A 119 7.25 -2.12 -1.26
N ASN A 120 6.53 -2.22 -0.15
CA ASN A 120 5.55 -1.22 0.26
C ASN A 120 5.41 -1.17 1.79
N PHE A 121 4.86 -0.05 2.28
CA PHE A 121 4.28 -0.01 3.62
C PHE A 121 2.77 -0.09 3.52
N THR A 122 2.19 -1.05 4.27
CA THR A 122 0.75 -1.14 4.49
C THR A 122 0.45 -0.59 5.89
N ILE A 123 -0.31 0.51 5.95
CA ILE A 123 -0.64 1.25 7.17
C ILE A 123 -2.10 1.01 7.50
N GLU A 124 -2.40 0.22 8.52
CA GLU A 124 -3.74 0.03 9.06
C GLU A 124 -4.14 1.21 9.94
N LEU A 125 -5.36 1.71 9.76
CA LEU A 125 -5.95 2.80 10.55
C LEU A 125 -6.79 2.21 11.68
N LEU A 126 -6.23 2.13 12.89
CA LEU A 126 -6.86 1.44 14.01
C LEU A 126 -7.96 2.31 14.64
N LYS A 127 -7.59 3.43 15.22
CA LYS A 127 -8.47 4.33 15.96
C LYS A 127 -8.33 5.76 15.43
N PRO A 128 -9.42 6.51 15.20
CA PRO A 128 -9.31 7.91 14.85
C PRO A 128 -8.79 8.72 16.05
N PRO A 129 -7.91 9.72 15.83
CA PRO A 129 -7.53 10.65 16.88
C PRO A 129 -8.75 11.46 17.36
N ALA A 130 -8.85 11.73 18.66
CA ALA A 130 -9.94 12.53 19.22
C ALA A 130 -9.66 14.03 19.08
N GLY A 131 -10.67 14.81 18.68
CA GLY A 131 -10.67 16.27 18.78
C GLY A 131 -9.76 17.03 17.80
N ALA A 132 -9.23 16.35 16.79
CA ALA A 132 -8.33 16.97 15.83
C ALA A 132 -9.08 17.79 14.77
N THR A 133 -8.82 19.08 14.67
CA THR A 133 -9.37 19.96 13.63
C THR A 133 -8.31 20.21 12.56
N LEU A 134 -8.60 19.80 11.33
CA LEU A 134 -7.75 20.08 10.19
C LEU A 134 -7.84 21.56 9.79
N THR A 135 -6.70 22.18 9.62
CA THR A 135 -6.61 23.48 8.95
C THR A 135 -6.26 23.28 7.46
N LYS A 136 -6.89 24.07 6.59
CA LYS A 136 -6.44 24.18 5.19
C LYS A 136 -5.12 24.94 5.17
N GLU A 137 -4.13 24.38 4.49
CA GLU A 137 -2.84 25.03 4.31
C GLU A 137 -2.73 25.57 2.88
N PRO A 138 -2.61 26.89 2.70
CA PRO A 138 -2.39 27.46 1.37
C PRO A 138 -1.10 26.89 0.75
N GLY A 139 -1.20 26.45 -0.50
CA GLY A 139 -0.04 25.95 -1.26
C GLY A 139 0.38 24.50 -1.02
N ARG A 140 -0.38 23.73 -0.23
CA ARG A 140 -0.22 22.29 -0.08
C ARG A 140 -1.51 21.58 -0.47
N GLU A 141 -1.50 20.92 -1.63
CA GLU A 141 -2.64 20.14 -2.09
C GLU A 141 -2.43 18.66 -1.75
N PRO A 142 -3.39 18.02 -1.06
CA PRO A 142 -3.30 16.60 -0.75
C PRO A 142 -3.48 15.75 -2.02
N VAL A 143 -2.74 14.67 -2.14
CA VAL A 143 -2.92 13.66 -3.19
C VAL A 143 -4.08 12.70 -2.88
N ILE A 144 -4.43 12.56 -1.60
CA ILE A 144 -5.62 11.85 -1.11
C ILE A 144 -6.21 12.67 0.04
N GLU A 145 -7.53 12.85 0.02
CA GLU A 145 -8.28 13.36 1.16
C GLU A 145 -9.63 12.65 1.27
N ASN A 146 -9.92 12.11 2.44
CA ASN A 146 -11.21 11.49 2.79
C ASN A 146 -11.55 11.73 4.27
N GLU A 147 -12.54 11.01 4.81
CA GLU A 147 -12.99 11.14 6.20
C GLU A 147 -11.98 10.68 7.25
N ARG A 148 -10.98 9.87 6.86
CA ARG A 148 -10.01 9.26 7.78
C ARG A 148 -8.63 9.87 7.69
N ILE A 149 -8.22 10.33 6.50
CA ILE A 149 -6.85 10.77 6.25
C ILE A 149 -6.77 11.94 5.28
N ARG A 150 -5.62 12.61 5.33
CA ARG A 150 -5.12 13.53 4.30
C ARG A 150 -3.65 13.19 4.03
N VAL A 151 -3.31 12.99 2.75
CA VAL A 151 -1.98 12.53 2.33
C VAL A 151 -1.32 13.58 1.46
N PHE A 152 -0.07 13.92 1.77
CA PHE A 152 0.77 14.82 0.97
C PHE A 152 1.99 14.09 0.44
N ARG A 153 2.40 14.44 -0.78
CA ARG A 153 3.71 14.11 -1.31
C ARG A 153 4.68 15.23 -0.99
N VAL A 154 5.88 14.84 -0.56
CA VAL A 154 6.99 15.74 -0.31
C VAL A 154 8.07 15.44 -1.35
N SER A 155 8.56 16.48 -2.04
CA SER A 155 9.59 16.34 -3.07
C SER A 155 10.48 17.58 -3.01
N LEU A 156 11.78 17.40 -2.70
CA LEU A 156 12.73 18.48 -2.54
C LEU A 156 14.06 18.14 -3.24
N GLU A 157 14.44 18.94 -4.20
CA GLU A 157 15.76 18.86 -4.81
C GLU A 157 16.87 19.24 -3.80
N PRO A 158 18.14 18.87 -4.03
CA PRO A 158 19.26 19.31 -3.19
C PRO A 158 19.27 20.84 -3.01
N GLY A 159 19.34 21.30 -1.76
CA GLY A 159 19.28 22.71 -1.38
C GLY A 159 17.89 23.33 -1.33
N GLN A 160 16.87 22.66 -1.83
CA GLN A 160 15.50 23.17 -1.83
C GLN A 160 14.86 23.11 -0.43
N SER A 161 14.08 24.14 -0.10
CA SER A 161 13.25 24.21 1.11
C SER A 161 11.78 24.09 0.74
N GLY A 162 11.03 23.33 1.53
CA GLY A 162 9.57 23.39 1.54
C GLY A 162 9.06 24.65 2.26
N PRO A 163 7.79 25.04 2.05
CA PRO A 163 7.17 26.13 2.77
C PRO A 163 7.05 25.81 4.27
N MET A 164 7.01 26.87 5.11
CA MET A 164 6.59 26.76 6.50
C MET A 164 5.12 26.35 6.53
N HIS A 165 4.79 25.28 7.22
CA HIS A 165 3.42 24.74 7.30
C HIS A 165 3.13 24.13 8.67
N THR A 166 1.85 23.88 8.96
CA THR A 166 1.40 23.40 10.25
C THR A 166 0.67 22.07 10.12
N HIS A 167 1.10 21.06 10.82
CA HIS A 167 0.31 19.86 11.07
C HIS A 167 -0.46 20.07 12.37
N THR A 168 -1.80 20.07 12.31
CA THR A 168 -2.68 20.26 13.49
C THR A 168 -3.22 18.96 14.04
N VAL A 169 -2.97 17.86 13.36
CA VAL A 169 -3.44 16.51 13.69
C VAL A 169 -2.25 15.55 13.72
N PRO A 170 -2.37 14.37 14.36
CA PRO A 170 -1.34 13.36 14.32
C PRO A 170 -0.98 12.97 12.89
N LEU A 171 0.30 12.66 12.67
CA LEU A 171 0.79 12.26 11.36
C LEU A 171 1.86 11.17 11.42
N VAL A 172 1.96 10.45 10.31
CA VAL A 172 3.12 9.61 9.96
C VAL A 172 3.83 10.25 8.78
N ALA A 173 5.14 10.51 8.92
CA ALA A 173 6.01 10.89 7.80
C ALA A 173 6.89 9.70 7.41
N ILE A 174 6.91 9.37 6.11
CA ILE A 174 7.65 8.23 5.55
C ILE A 174 8.67 8.75 4.54
N ALA A 175 9.94 8.40 4.73
CA ALA A 175 11.00 8.69 3.76
C ALA A 175 11.03 7.62 2.67
N LEU A 176 10.76 8.01 1.42
CA LEU A 176 10.86 7.12 0.25
C LEU A 176 12.27 7.04 -0.31
N THR A 177 13.04 8.12 -0.14
CA THR A 177 14.47 8.19 -0.48
C THR A 177 15.27 8.59 0.75
N ALA A 178 16.56 8.21 0.81
CA ALA A 178 17.44 8.68 1.86
C ALA A 178 17.71 10.18 1.72
N ALA A 179 17.76 10.91 2.83
CA ALA A 179 18.06 12.34 2.84
C ALA A 179 18.73 12.82 4.13
N GLU A 180 19.52 13.88 4.00
CA GLU A 180 19.92 14.74 5.10
C GLU A 180 19.06 15.99 5.05
N LEU A 181 18.31 16.24 6.12
CA LEU A 181 17.35 17.35 6.18
C LEU A 181 17.72 18.31 7.30
N GLU A 182 17.44 19.58 7.06
CA GLU A 182 17.42 20.63 8.08
C GLU A 182 15.96 20.99 8.35
N VAL A 183 15.53 20.85 9.61
CA VAL A 183 14.16 21.10 10.06
C VAL A 183 14.12 22.38 10.87
N THR A 184 13.43 23.39 10.37
CA THR A 184 13.15 24.63 11.09
C THR A 184 11.78 24.53 11.72
N THR A 185 11.71 24.54 13.06
CA THR A 185 10.44 24.46 13.81
C THR A 185 10.15 25.83 14.42
N LYS A 186 8.92 26.33 14.23
CA LYS A 186 8.47 27.59 14.84
C LYS A 186 8.62 27.54 16.37
N GLY A 187 9.26 28.55 16.92
CA GLY A 187 9.52 28.63 18.37
C GLY A 187 10.81 27.96 18.85
N LYS A 188 11.60 27.36 17.94
CA LYS A 188 12.97 26.91 18.22
C LYS A 188 13.97 27.89 17.63
N ASP A 189 15.04 28.20 18.36
CA ASP A 189 16.05 29.18 17.95
C ASP A 189 16.96 28.69 16.81
N GLN A 190 17.17 27.38 16.73
CA GLN A 190 18.06 26.77 15.76
C GLN A 190 17.37 25.62 15.00
N PRO A 191 17.66 25.50 13.70
CA PRO A 191 17.25 24.34 12.92
C PRO A 191 17.91 23.07 13.45
N GLU A 192 17.20 21.94 13.33
CA GLU A 192 17.68 20.61 13.66
C GLU A 192 18.11 19.88 12.37
N ARG A 193 19.29 19.25 12.38
CA ARG A 193 19.73 18.39 11.28
C ARG A 193 19.36 16.94 11.58
N VAL A 194 18.69 16.30 10.64
CA VAL A 194 18.22 14.92 10.78
C VAL A 194 18.56 14.10 9.54
N SER A 195 19.03 12.87 9.75
CA SER A 195 19.20 11.87 8.70
C SER A 195 17.93 11.03 8.60
N ARG A 196 17.46 10.82 7.38
CA ARG A 196 16.28 10.00 7.06
C ARG A 196 16.68 8.89 6.09
N PRO A 197 16.97 7.68 6.54
CA PRO A 197 17.15 6.53 5.65
C PRO A 197 15.84 6.17 4.93
N VAL A 198 15.96 5.46 3.80
CA VAL A 198 14.78 4.89 3.11
C VAL A 198 13.95 4.06 4.07
N GLY A 199 12.64 4.21 4.04
CA GLY A 199 11.72 3.51 4.92
C GLY A 199 11.74 4.00 6.37
N ASN A 200 12.37 5.16 6.66
CA ASN A 200 12.25 5.79 7.96
C ASN A 200 10.81 6.24 8.18
N VAL A 201 10.25 5.87 9.33
CA VAL A 201 8.91 6.26 9.80
C VAL A 201 9.07 7.20 10.98
N LEU A 202 8.45 8.37 10.90
CA LEU A 202 8.32 9.31 12.00
C LEU A 202 6.85 9.43 12.37
N TRP A 203 6.49 9.05 13.59
CA TRP A 203 5.19 9.38 14.20
C TRP A 203 5.28 10.70 14.95
N ARG A 204 4.24 11.51 14.81
CA ARG A 204 4.07 12.74 15.59
C ARG A 204 2.60 12.86 16.02
N SER A 205 2.38 13.00 17.33
CA SER A 205 1.04 13.16 17.93
C SER A 205 0.67 14.62 18.13
N GLU A 206 1.67 15.48 18.40
CA GLU A 206 1.46 16.88 18.74
C GLU A 206 1.51 17.80 17.52
N PRO A 207 0.71 18.86 17.51
CA PRO A 207 0.78 19.88 16.47
C PRO A 207 2.18 20.46 16.31
N VAL A 208 2.58 20.69 15.06
CA VAL A 208 3.88 21.29 14.76
C VAL A 208 3.79 22.23 13.56
N THR A 209 4.42 23.41 13.69
CA THR A 209 4.66 24.33 12.58
C THR A 209 6.13 24.25 12.20
N HIS A 210 6.43 23.83 11.00
CA HIS A 210 7.81 23.61 10.56
C HIS A 210 7.99 23.81 9.04
N SER A 211 9.24 23.94 8.65
CA SER A 211 9.69 23.73 7.27
C SER A 211 10.86 22.76 7.25
N ILE A 212 11.07 22.12 6.11
CA ILE A 212 12.20 21.24 5.88
C ILE A 212 13.01 21.70 4.67
N LYS A 213 14.32 21.57 4.77
CA LYS A 213 15.27 21.82 3.66
C LYS A 213 16.06 20.56 3.40
N ASN A 214 16.17 20.17 2.14
CA ASN A 214 17.07 19.09 1.74
C ASN A 214 18.51 19.63 1.70
N ILE A 215 19.33 19.24 2.67
CA ILE A 215 20.76 19.59 2.74
C ILE A 215 21.66 18.47 2.21
N GLY A 216 21.05 17.37 1.73
CA GLY A 216 21.72 16.25 1.09
C GLY A 216 22.12 16.54 -0.37
N LYS A 217 22.65 15.50 -1.03
CA LYS A 217 23.12 15.57 -2.42
C LYS A 217 22.15 14.95 -3.43
N SER A 218 21.12 14.28 -2.95
CA SER A 218 20.12 13.58 -3.76
C SER A 218 18.74 14.16 -3.48
N LYS A 219 17.82 14.01 -4.42
CA LYS A 219 16.43 14.41 -4.27
C LYS A 219 15.78 13.67 -3.11
N TYR A 220 15.10 14.38 -2.23
CA TYR A 220 14.26 13.83 -1.18
C TYR A 220 12.84 13.62 -1.69
N GLU A 221 12.33 12.42 -1.53
CA GLU A 221 10.94 12.06 -1.74
C GLU A 221 10.37 11.48 -0.44
N GLY A 222 9.18 11.92 -0.06
CA GLY A 222 8.50 11.45 1.15
C GLY A 222 6.97 11.50 1.03
N VAL A 223 6.32 10.93 2.03
CA VAL A 223 4.86 10.93 2.18
C VAL A 223 4.51 11.31 3.60
N ASP A 224 3.67 12.32 3.77
CA ASP A 224 3.05 12.69 5.04
C ASP A 224 1.58 12.22 5.02
N ILE A 225 1.19 11.44 6.03
CA ILE A 225 -0.19 10.95 6.21
C ILE A 225 -0.71 11.53 7.51
N GLU A 226 -1.64 12.45 7.42
CA GLU A 226 -2.35 13.04 8.56
C GLU A 226 -3.63 12.25 8.84
N PHE A 227 -3.92 12.01 10.13
CA PHE A 227 -5.06 11.21 10.60
C PHE A 227 -6.15 12.13 11.16
N LYS A 228 -7.40 11.86 10.70
CA LYS A 228 -8.61 12.62 11.08
C LYS A 228 -9.43 11.87 12.14
#